data_b7c58c94081176be379b2da46489bd81
#
_entry.id   b7c58c94081176be379b2da46489bd81
#
_cell.length_a   1.000
_cell.length_b   1.000
_cell.length_c   1.000
_cell.angle_alpha   90.00
_cell.angle_beta   90.00
_cell.angle_gamma   90.00
#
_symmetry.space_group_name_H-M   'P 1'
#
loop_
_entity.id
_entity.type
_entity.pdbx_description
1 polymer ?
#
loop_
_entity_poly.entity_id
_entity_poly.type
_entity_poly.pdbx_seq_one_letter_code
_entity_poly.pdbx_strand_id
1 'polypeptide(L)'
;MSNLSIILNNTLKNIPEFCLSHWLLRIPLSLIFIQQGLMKLPLNLAEAESYGLSYLTWWFVAYGELGAGLGLIVGGLLNIKSLVKLQILGDLITRFSGFTIGCITTGVIWIGEPESLIDILLYDNLHVLLWVGGLFFALRGSKA
;
A
#
# COMPACT_ATOMS: atom_id res chain seq x y z
N MET A 1 -36.29 -17.31 15.82
CA MET A 1 -35.58 -16.15 15.33
C MET A 1 -36.47 -14.94 15.49
N SER A 2 -36.01 -13.87 16.16
CA SER A 2 -36.85 -12.71 16.43
C SER A 2 -37.12 -11.92 15.14
N ASN A 3 -38.30 -11.29 15.02
CA ASN A 3 -38.64 -10.44 13.86
C ASN A 3 -37.58 -9.36 13.60
N LEU A 4 -36.87 -8.93 14.63
CA LEU A 4 -35.77 -7.97 14.55
C LEU A 4 -34.58 -8.52 13.73
N SER A 5 -34.20 -9.80 13.87
CA SER A 5 -33.12 -10.41 13.12
C SER A 5 -33.42 -10.54 11.61
N ILE A 6 -34.69 -10.74 11.28
CA ILE A 6 -35.15 -10.81 9.88
C ILE A 6 -35.10 -9.42 9.23
N ILE A 7 -35.56 -8.39 9.94
CA ILE A 7 -35.55 -7.00 9.47
C ILE A 7 -34.13 -6.53 9.26
N LEU A 8 -33.25 -6.76 10.25
CA LEU A 8 -31.82 -6.40 10.14
C LEU A 8 -31.13 -7.10 8.95
N ASN A 9 -31.42 -8.40 8.77
CA ASN A 9 -30.78 -9.16 7.66
C ASN A 9 -31.27 -8.68 6.28
N ASN A 10 -32.57 -8.29 6.17
CA ASN A 10 -33.11 -7.73 4.93
C ASN A 10 -32.56 -6.32 4.65
N THR A 11 -32.39 -5.50 5.69
CA THR A 11 -31.81 -4.15 5.54
C THR A 11 -30.34 -4.24 5.13
N LEU A 12 -29.56 -5.15 5.75
CA LEU A 12 -28.14 -5.34 5.43
C LEU A 12 -27.92 -5.85 4.00
N LYS A 13 -28.82 -6.72 3.49
CA LYS A 13 -28.74 -7.21 2.09
C LYS A 13 -29.00 -6.13 1.05
N ASN A 14 -29.67 -5.04 1.43
CA ASN A 14 -29.98 -3.93 0.53
C ASN A 14 -28.94 -2.81 0.57
N ILE A 15 -27.87 -2.94 1.38
CA ILE A 15 -26.75 -1.99 1.35
C ILE A 15 -25.94 -2.25 0.08
N PRO A 16 -25.82 -1.27 -0.83
CA PRO A 16 -25.06 -1.48 -2.04
C PRO A 16 -23.59 -1.70 -1.72
N GLU A 17 -23.02 -2.82 -2.20
CA GLU A 17 -21.58 -3.07 -2.12
C GLU A 17 -20.89 -2.26 -3.20
N PHE A 18 -19.98 -1.37 -2.79
CA PHE A 18 -19.15 -0.62 -3.72
C PHE A 18 -17.93 -1.46 -4.11
N CYS A 19 -18.05 -2.19 -5.20
CA CYS A 19 -16.99 -3.11 -5.69
C CYS A 19 -15.64 -2.43 -5.91
N LEU A 20 -15.61 -1.13 -6.15
CA LEU A 20 -14.39 -0.35 -6.37
C LEU A 20 -13.86 0.34 -5.10
N SER A 21 -14.39 0.01 -3.92
CA SER A 21 -13.98 0.63 -2.65
C SER A 21 -12.47 0.56 -2.38
N HIS A 22 -11.80 -0.50 -2.83
CA HIS A 22 -10.36 -0.65 -2.71
C HIS A 22 -9.56 0.43 -3.48
N TRP A 23 -10.16 1.07 -4.51
CA TRP A 23 -9.53 2.16 -5.24
C TRP A 23 -9.41 3.44 -4.41
N LEU A 24 -10.28 3.63 -3.40
CA LEU A 24 -10.18 4.76 -2.46
C LEU A 24 -8.87 4.71 -1.65
N LEU A 25 -8.34 3.53 -1.39
CA LEU A 25 -7.04 3.35 -0.73
C LEU A 25 -5.90 3.23 -1.76
N ARG A 26 -6.16 2.57 -2.89
CA ARG A 26 -5.16 2.30 -3.92
C ARG A 26 -4.60 3.57 -4.55
N ILE A 27 -5.47 4.51 -4.94
CA ILE A 27 -5.05 5.74 -5.61
C ILE A 27 -4.15 6.59 -4.71
N PRO A 28 -4.57 7.01 -3.50
CA PRO A 28 -3.72 7.85 -2.67
C PRO A 28 -2.41 7.16 -2.27
N LEU A 29 -2.46 5.85 -1.93
CA LEU A 29 -1.26 5.10 -1.58
C LEU A 29 -0.27 5.04 -2.77
N SER A 30 -0.76 4.78 -3.98
CA SER A 30 0.07 4.77 -5.19
C SER A 30 0.70 6.13 -5.45
N LEU A 31 -0.07 7.22 -5.35
CA LEU A 31 0.40 8.56 -5.61
C LEU A 31 1.49 8.97 -4.60
N ILE A 32 1.32 8.66 -3.32
CA ILE A 32 2.31 8.94 -2.28
C ILE A 32 3.62 8.22 -2.60
N PHE A 33 3.56 6.92 -2.92
CA PHE A 33 4.77 6.15 -3.21
C PHE A 33 5.46 6.57 -4.51
N ILE A 34 4.71 6.90 -5.57
CA ILE A 34 5.28 7.46 -6.80
C ILE A 34 5.96 8.79 -6.50
N GLN A 35 5.29 9.69 -5.76
CA GLN A 35 5.85 10.99 -5.39
C GLN A 35 7.14 10.84 -4.56
N GLN A 36 7.12 10.00 -3.53
CA GLN A 36 8.30 9.74 -2.68
C GLN A 36 9.49 9.20 -3.48
N GLY A 37 9.24 8.25 -4.38
CA GLY A 37 10.30 7.74 -5.24
C GLY A 37 10.83 8.78 -6.23
N LEU A 38 9.97 9.62 -6.82
CA LEU A 38 10.40 10.69 -7.72
C LEU A 38 11.21 11.78 -7.01
N MET A 39 10.86 12.12 -5.76
CA MET A 39 11.60 13.12 -4.97
C MET A 39 13.03 12.70 -4.65
N LYS A 40 13.34 11.40 -4.68
CA LYS A 40 14.69 10.86 -4.49
C LYS A 40 15.54 10.87 -5.76
N LEU A 41 14.97 11.33 -6.89
CA LEU A 41 15.68 11.41 -8.18
C LEU A 41 16.05 12.87 -8.52
N PRO A 42 17.27 13.13 -9.04
CA PRO A 42 18.35 12.16 -9.32
C PRO A 42 19.01 11.67 -8.03
N LEU A 43 19.40 10.39 -8.00
CA LEU A 43 20.00 9.78 -6.81
C LEU A 43 21.29 10.50 -6.38
N ASN A 44 21.35 10.86 -5.10
CA ASN A 44 22.49 11.57 -4.52
C ASN A 44 23.04 10.82 -3.30
N LEU A 45 24.36 10.60 -3.27
CA LEU A 45 25.03 9.93 -2.16
C LEU A 45 24.92 10.72 -0.85
N ALA A 46 25.10 12.05 -0.92
CA ALA A 46 25.01 12.90 0.28
C ALA A 46 23.61 12.86 0.93
N GLU A 47 22.59 12.72 0.11
CA GLU A 47 21.22 12.57 0.59
C GLU A 47 21.01 11.20 1.26
N ALA A 48 21.51 10.12 0.67
CA ALA A 48 21.49 8.80 1.28
C ALA A 48 22.17 8.78 2.65
N GLU A 49 23.37 9.38 2.73
CA GLU A 49 24.16 9.48 3.96
C GLU A 49 23.45 10.31 5.04
N SER A 50 22.68 11.34 4.67
CA SER A 50 21.91 12.13 5.62
C SER A 50 20.84 11.32 6.35
N TYR A 51 20.36 10.22 5.75
CA TYR A 51 19.45 9.24 6.35
C TYR A 51 20.18 8.02 6.97
N GLY A 52 21.51 8.05 7.02
CA GLY A 52 22.32 6.92 7.50
C GLY A 52 22.28 5.69 6.59
N LEU A 53 21.90 5.87 5.33
CA LEU A 53 21.73 4.78 4.35
C LEU A 53 22.91 4.70 3.38
N SER A 54 23.23 3.46 2.95
CA SER A 54 24.14 3.27 1.82
C SER A 54 23.48 3.73 0.52
N TYR A 55 24.29 4.15 -0.46
CA TYR A 55 23.79 4.52 -1.80
C TYR A 55 22.98 3.39 -2.45
N LEU A 56 23.38 2.14 -2.25
CA LEU A 56 22.66 0.99 -2.77
C LEU A 56 21.28 0.84 -2.12
N THR A 57 21.19 1.01 -0.80
CA THR A 57 19.90 0.97 -0.07
C THR A 57 19.00 2.10 -0.56
N TRP A 58 19.54 3.32 -0.71
CA TRP A 58 18.82 4.48 -1.23
C TRP A 58 18.26 4.24 -2.64
N TRP A 59 19.07 3.61 -3.51
CA TRP A 59 18.67 3.19 -4.85
C TRP A 59 17.47 2.23 -4.80
N PHE A 60 17.55 1.17 -3.97
CA PHE A 60 16.45 0.22 -3.81
C PHE A 60 15.18 0.86 -3.24
N VAL A 61 15.32 1.79 -2.31
CA VAL A 61 14.16 2.51 -1.75
C VAL A 61 13.51 3.37 -2.83
N ALA A 62 14.27 4.20 -3.56
CA ALA A 62 13.72 5.10 -4.57
C ALA A 62 12.97 4.34 -5.69
N TYR A 63 13.61 3.32 -6.27
CA TYR A 63 12.98 2.53 -7.32
C TYR A 63 11.92 1.55 -6.78
N GLY A 64 12.08 1.09 -5.55
CA GLY A 64 11.07 0.29 -4.86
C GLY A 64 9.77 1.07 -4.63
N GLU A 65 9.87 2.33 -4.22
CA GLU A 65 8.73 3.23 -4.06
C GLU A 65 8.03 3.47 -5.40
N LEU A 66 8.79 3.84 -6.44
CA LEU A 66 8.23 4.03 -7.78
C LEU A 66 7.56 2.76 -8.31
N GLY A 67 8.26 1.64 -8.21
CA GLY A 67 7.77 0.35 -8.69
C GLY A 67 6.52 -0.11 -7.93
N ALA A 68 6.49 0.07 -6.61
CA ALA A 68 5.34 -0.31 -5.79
C ALA A 68 4.12 0.58 -6.08
N GLY A 69 4.30 1.89 -6.18
CA GLY A 69 3.21 2.81 -6.51
C GLY A 69 2.62 2.55 -7.89
N LEU A 70 3.47 2.42 -8.92
CA LEU A 70 3.03 2.07 -10.28
C LEU A 70 2.41 0.67 -10.33
N GLY A 71 2.99 -0.29 -9.62
CA GLY A 71 2.51 -1.66 -9.55
C GLY A 71 1.12 -1.77 -8.94
N LEU A 72 0.79 -0.97 -7.92
CA LEU A 72 -0.58 -0.92 -7.39
C LEU A 72 -1.58 -0.47 -8.47
N ILE A 73 -1.27 0.58 -9.23
CA ILE A 73 -2.16 1.07 -10.30
C ILE A 73 -2.30 0.01 -11.39
N VAL A 74 -1.18 -0.47 -11.92
CA VAL A 74 -1.17 -1.47 -13.01
C VAL A 74 -1.88 -2.75 -12.58
N GLY A 75 -1.59 -3.26 -11.38
CA GLY A 75 -2.24 -4.45 -10.84
C GLY A 75 -3.75 -4.30 -10.72
N GLY A 76 -4.22 -3.11 -10.30
CA GLY A 76 -5.64 -2.80 -10.26
C GLY A 76 -6.29 -2.75 -11.63
N LEU A 77 -5.65 -2.09 -12.60
CA LEU A 77 -6.15 -1.98 -13.97
C LEU A 77 -6.22 -3.33 -14.70
N LEU A 78 -5.22 -4.20 -14.50
CA LEU A 78 -5.22 -5.55 -15.05
C LEU A 78 -6.36 -6.40 -14.50
N ASN A 79 -6.78 -6.15 -13.26
CA ASN A 79 -7.87 -6.89 -12.64
C ASN A 79 -9.26 -6.48 -13.17
N ILE A 80 -9.41 -5.31 -13.78
CA ILE A 80 -10.67 -4.86 -14.40
C ILE A 80 -10.96 -5.65 -15.69
N LYS A 81 -9.93 -6.21 -16.32
CA LYS A 81 -10.09 -6.95 -17.59
C LYS A 81 -10.63 -8.35 -17.37
N SER A 82 -11.50 -8.82 -18.25
CA SER A 82 -12.17 -10.14 -18.16
C SER A 82 -11.26 -11.34 -18.45
N LEU A 83 -9.99 -11.13 -18.79
CA LEU A 83 -9.05 -12.22 -19.09
C LEU A 83 -8.43 -12.78 -17.80
N VAL A 84 -8.73 -14.03 -17.45
CA VAL A 84 -8.27 -14.70 -16.22
C VAL A 84 -6.76 -14.59 -16.00
N LYS A 85 -5.95 -14.77 -17.05
CA LYS A 85 -4.49 -14.67 -16.97
C LYS A 85 -4.02 -13.26 -16.54
N LEU A 86 -4.68 -12.21 -17.03
CA LEU A 86 -4.37 -10.83 -16.66
C LEU A 86 -4.80 -10.51 -15.23
N GLN A 87 -5.90 -11.10 -14.77
CA GLN A 87 -6.34 -10.96 -13.38
C GLN A 87 -5.36 -11.60 -12.40
N ILE A 88 -4.85 -12.80 -12.71
CA ILE A 88 -3.82 -13.48 -11.88
C ILE A 88 -2.56 -12.62 -11.82
N LEU A 89 -2.09 -12.12 -12.96
CA LEU A 89 -0.92 -11.24 -13.01
C LEU A 89 -1.15 -9.95 -12.23
N GLY A 90 -2.32 -9.32 -12.39
CA GLY A 90 -2.71 -8.13 -11.65
C GLY A 90 -2.75 -8.35 -10.13
N ASP A 91 -3.25 -9.51 -9.69
CA ASP A 91 -3.26 -9.88 -8.27
C ASP A 91 -1.83 -10.05 -7.72
N LEU A 92 -0.95 -10.75 -8.45
CA LEU A 92 0.45 -10.94 -8.06
C LEU A 92 1.20 -9.60 -7.99
N ILE A 93 1.06 -8.74 -9.00
CA ILE A 93 1.67 -7.41 -9.01
C ILE A 93 1.18 -6.59 -7.81
N THR A 94 -0.12 -6.60 -7.54
CA THR A 94 -0.69 -5.88 -6.40
C THR A 94 -0.14 -6.37 -5.06
N ARG A 95 -0.06 -7.69 -4.86
CA ARG A 95 0.48 -8.28 -3.63
C ARG A 95 1.95 -7.95 -3.44
N PHE A 96 2.74 -8.07 -4.50
CA PHE A 96 4.16 -7.73 -4.47
C PHE A 96 4.38 -6.25 -4.16
N SER A 97 3.60 -5.36 -4.80
CA SER A 97 3.63 -3.92 -4.52
C SER A 97 3.27 -3.61 -3.08
N GLY A 98 2.20 -4.21 -2.56
CA GLY A 98 1.80 -4.06 -1.15
C GLY A 98 2.87 -4.54 -0.18
N PHE A 99 3.52 -5.68 -0.46
CA PHE A 99 4.63 -6.19 0.33
C PHE A 99 5.83 -5.23 0.31
N THR A 100 6.20 -4.71 -0.87
CA THR A 100 7.28 -3.74 -1.03
C THR A 100 7.01 -2.46 -0.22
N ILE A 101 5.77 -1.95 -0.27
CA ILE A 101 5.33 -0.82 0.56
C ILE A 101 5.53 -1.12 2.05
N GLY A 102 5.07 -2.27 2.51
CA GLY A 102 5.24 -2.70 3.90
C GLY A 102 6.69 -2.75 4.33
N CYS A 103 7.58 -3.32 3.50
CA CYS A 103 9.01 -3.40 3.78
C CYS A 103 9.67 -2.01 3.84
N ILE A 104 9.42 -1.15 2.85
CA ILE A 104 10.00 0.21 2.81
C ILE A 104 9.52 1.01 4.02
N THR A 105 8.21 1.00 4.30
CA THR A 105 7.65 1.75 5.43
C THR A 105 8.17 1.23 6.78
N THR A 106 8.38 -0.09 6.92
CA THR A 106 9.05 -0.65 8.10
C THR A 106 10.46 -0.08 8.25
N GLY A 107 11.22 0.00 7.16
CA GLY A 107 12.56 0.61 7.16
C GLY A 107 12.53 2.09 7.56
N VAL A 108 11.59 2.87 7.04
CA VAL A 108 11.41 4.30 7.38
C VAL A 108 11.09 4.47 8.87
N ILE A 109 10.16 3.69 9.40
CA ILE A 109 9.81 3.71 10.83
C ILE A 109 11.05 3.37 11.68
N TRP A 110 11.84 2.37 11.26
CA TRP A 110 13.03 1.93 11.99
C TRP A 110 14.11 3.02 12.02
N ILE A 111 14.32 3.75 10.92
CA ILE A 111 15.27 4.88 10.83
C ILE A 111 14.88 6.02 11.77
N GLY A 112 13.58 6.20 12.06
CA GLY A 112 13.06 7.18 13.00
C GLY A 112 13.41 6.88 14.47
N GLU A 113 14.07 5.74 14.77
CA GLU A 113 14.49 5.32 16.12
C GLU A 113 13.40 5.48 17.18
N PRO A 114 12.19 4.93 16.98
CA PRO A 114 11.11 5.09 17.94
C PRO A 114 11.43 4.39 19.26
N GLU A 115 11.15 5.04 20.39
CA GLU A 115 11.40 4.49 21.73
C GLU A 115 10.48 3.31 22.05
N SER A 116 9.26 3.30 21.50
CA SER A 116 8.28 2.23 21.71
C SER A 116 7.29 2.09 20.56
N LEU A 117 6.57 0.94 20.52
CA LEU A 117 5.46 0.74 19.57
C LEU A 117 4.32 1.74 19.78
N ILE A 118 4.13 2.24 20.99
CA ILE A 118 3.11 3.23 21.31
C ILE A 118 3.47 4.57 20.68
N ASP A 119 4.74 4.95 20.69
CA ASP A 119 5.22 6.18 20.08
C ASP A 119 5.01 6.16 18.56
N ILE A 120 5.26 5.03 17.90
CA ILE A 120 4.96 4.89 16.47
C ILE A 120 3.47 5.15 16.21
N LEU A 121 2.59 4.52 16.99
CA LEU A 121 1.15 4.64 16.82
C LEU A 121 0.62 6.06 17.12
N LEU A 122 1.25 6.79 18.04
CA LEU A 122 0.77 8.11 18.46
C LEU A 122 1.38 9.25 17.65
N TYR A 123 2.65 9.13 17.24
CA TYR A 123 3.40 10.25 16.66
C TYR A 123 3.73 10.04 15.18
N ASP A 124 3.70 8.80 14.67
CA ASP A 124 4.00 8.48 13.27
C ASP A 124 2.80 7.89 12.52
N ASN A 125 1.65 8.51 12.71
CA ASN A 125 0.37 8.05 12.16
C ASN A 125 0.38 7.86 10.64
N LEU A 126 1.14 8.69 9.91
CA LEU A 126 1.21 8.59 8.45
C LEU A 126 1.89 7.28 8.02
N HIS A 127 3.07 6.98 8.57
CA HIS A 127 3.78 5.75 8.20
C HIS A 127 3.02 4.50 8.66
N VAL A 128 2.34 4.55 9.81
CA VAL A 128 1.44 3.47 10.25
C VAL A 128 0.32 3.24 9.24
N LEU A 129 -0.32 4.31 8.75
CA LEU A 129 -1.38 4.20 7.75
C LEU A 129 -0.87 3.64 6.41
N LEU A 130 0.31 4.09 5.97
CA LEU A 130 0.96 3.58 4.76
C LEU A 130 1.33 2.10 4.91
N TRP A 131 1.85 1.70 6.06
CA TRP A 131 2.18 0.32 6.39
C TRP A 131 0.95 -0.59 6.36
N VAL A 132 -0.13 -0.19 7.03
CA VAL A 132 -1.41 -0.91 7.01
C VAL A 132 -1.98 -1.00 5.59
N GLY A 133 -1.90 0.09 4.81
CA GLY A 133 -2.31 0.11 3.41
C GLY A 133 -1.50 -0.86 2.54
N GLY A 134 -0.18 -0.93 2.75
CA GLY A 134 0.70 -1.89 2.10
C GLY A 134 0.31 -3.33 2.45
N LEU A 135 0.15 -3.64 3.73
CA LEU A 135 -0.28 -4.96 4.19
C LEU A 135 -1.67 -5.34 3.66
N PHE A 136 -2.60 -4.40 3.61
CA PHE A 136 -3.92 -4.64 3.03
C PHE A 136 -3.80 -5.19 1.60
N PHE A 137 -3.01 -4.56 0.73
CA PHE A 137 -2.82 -5.03 -0.64
C PHE A 137 -1.95 -6.28 -0.74
N ALA A 138 -0.96 -6.46 0.14
CA ALA A 138 -0.16 -7.69 0.19
C ALA A 138 -1.03 -8.91 0.51
N LEU A 139 -1.93 -8.79 1.49
CA LEU A 139 -2.77 -9.89 1.95
C LEU A 139 -4.00 -10.10 1.05
N ARG A 140 -4.69 -9.03 0.68
CA ARG A 140 -5.93 -9.10 -0.11
C ARG A 140 -5.66 -9.26 -1.60
N GLY A 141 -4.63 -8.63 -2.14
CA GLY A 141 -4.38 -8.54 -3.58
C GLY A 141 -5.36 -7.58 -4.28
N SER A 142 -5.65 -7.89 -5.54
CA SER A 142 -6.57 -7.10 -6.39
C SER A 142 -8.01 -7.59 -6.37
N LYS A 143 -8.33 -8.66 -5.63
CA LYS A 143 -9.69 -9.20 -5.60
C LYS A 143 -10.63 -8.23 -4.89
N ALA A 144 -11.68 -7.84 -5.59
CA ALA A 144 -12.78 -7.06 -5.06
C ALA A 144 -13.63 -7.89 -4.08
#